data_9a137c19105fd6c119f5c708cb7658e9
#
_entry.id   9a137c19105fd6c119f5c708cb7658e9
#
_cell.length_a   1.000
_cell.length_b   1.000
_cell.length_c   1.000
_cell.angle_alpha   90.00
_cell.angle_beta   90.00
_cell.angle_gamma   90.00
#
_symmetry.space_group_name_H-M   'P 1'
#
loop_
_entity.id
_entity.type
_entity.pdbx_description
1 polymer ?
#
loop_
_entity_poly.entity_id
_entity_poly.type
_entity_poly.pdbx_seq_one_letter_code
_entity_poly.pdbx_strand_id
1 'polypeptide(L)'
;MRADAARNLLATDVEAARDSLDAARSDLRVAVTELRRVVYRLWPLELEQRGLWGAIATRAARSGADLVCPDTTVDLPPAVELALYRIVSEALTNADRHAPGETARVAVDVGRQAVTV
;
A
#
# COMPACT_ATOMS: atom_id res chain seq x y z
N MET A 1 14.13 28.55 16.78
CA MET A 1 13.25 27.54 16.18
C MET A 1 13.65 27.26 14.75
N ARG A 2 13.39 26.06 14.26
CA ARG A 2 13.78 25.63 12.89
C ARG A 2 13.19 26.51 11.79
N ALA A 3 11.97 27.00 11.94
CA ALA A 3 11.35 27.87 10.95
C ALA A 3 12.02 29.23 10.85
N ASP A 4 12.42 29.80 11.97
CA ASP A 4 13.16 31.08 12.01
C ASP A 4 14.58 30.92 11.46
N ALA A 5 15.26 29.83 11.76
CA ALA A 5 16.57 29.52 11.22
C ALA A 5 16.53 29.35 9.70
N ALA A 6 15.55 28.63 9.16
CA ALA A 6 15.36 28.47 7.73
C ALA A 6 15.07 29.78 7.03
N ARG A 7 14.29 30.65 7.66
CA ARG A 7 13.98 31.99 7.15
C ARG A 7 15.21 32.89 7.07
N ASN A 8 16.06 32.84 8.09
CA ASN A 8 17.31 33.57 8.10
C ASN A 8 18.31 33.07 7.05
N LEU A 9 18.38 31.75 6.87
CA LEU A 9 19.20 31.12 5.85
C LEU A 9 18.75 31.49 4.43
N LEU A 10 17.47 31.60 4.16
CA LEU A 10 16.94 32.07 2.88
C LEU A 10 17.32 33.51 2.56
N ALA A 11 17.46 34.36 3.59
CA ALA A 11 17.83 35.74 3.44
C ALA A 11 19.34 35.90 3.20
N THR A 12 20.18 34.97 3.70
CA THR A 12 21.66 35.09 3.70
C THR A 12 22.36 34.09 2.82
N ASP A 13 21.83 32.85 2.71
CA ASP A 13 22.43 31.73 1.99
C ASP A 13 21.39 30.72 1.52
N VAL A 14 21.11 30.75 0.22
CA VAL A 14 20.13 29.84 -0.43
C VAL A 14 20.64 28.41 -0.44
N GLU A 15 21.94 28.17 -0.57
CA GLU A 15 22.51 26.82 -0.57
C GLU A 15 22.40 26.17 0.80
N ALA A 16 22.65 26.89 1.88
CA ALA A 16 22.49 26.37 3.22
C ALA A 16 21.01 26.05 3.54
N ALA A 17 20.07 26.86 3.05
CA ALA A 17 18.64 26.58 3.16
C ALA A 17 18.26 25.32 2.38
N ARG A 18 18.83 25.15 1.21
CA ARG A 18 18.62 23.97 0.37
C ARG A 18 19.15 22.71 1.04
N ASP A 19 20.35 22.76 1.60
CA ASP A 19 20.95 21.66 2.37
C ASP A 19 20.12 21.28 3.61
N SER A 20 19.57 22.27 4.30
CA SER A 20 18.69 22.06 5.45
C SER A 20 17.38 21.35 5.05
N LEU A 21 16.80 21.74 3.93
CA LEU A 21 15.59 21.08 3.40
C LEU A 21 15.88 19.66 2.92
N ASP A 22 17.02 19.42 2.29
CA ASP A 22 17.45 18.10 1.86
C ASP A 22 17.70 17.17 3.05
N ALA A 23 18.28 17.67 4.14
CA ALA A 23 18.46 16.92 5.37
C ALA A 23 17.11 16.54 6.01
N ALA A 24 16.16 17.47 6.08
CA ALA A 24 14.82 17.21 6.59
C ALA A 24 14.07 16.17 5.73
N ARG A 25 14.21 16.25 4.43
CA ARG A 25 13.66 15.29 3.49
C ARG A 25 14.24 13.88 3.66
N SER A 26 15.54 13.81 3.89
CA SER A 26 16.24 12.55 4.18
C SER A 26 15.76 11.94 5.49
N ASP A 27 15.61 12.74 6.55
CA ASP A 27 15.08 12.29 7.84
C ASP A 27 13.66 11.74 7.72
N LEU A 28 12.81 12.38 6.93
CA LEU A 28 11.44 11.90 6.65
C LEU A 28 11.44 10.57 5.91
N ARG A 29 12.34 10.36 4.96
CA ARG A 29 12.48 9.08 4.26
C ARG A 29 12.87 7.96 5.20
N VAL A 30 13.80 8.21 6.11
CA VAL A 30 14.22 7.24 7.14
C VAL A 30 13.04 6.89 8.04
N ALA A 31 12.30 7.89 8.51
CA ALA A 31 11.13 7.67 9.37
C ALA A 31 10.05 6.84 8.66
N VAL A 32 9.75 7.13 7.39
CA VAL A 32 8.80 6.34 6.58
C VAL A 32 9.29 4.91 6.40
N THR A 33 10.57 4.71 6.15
CA THR A 33 11.16 3.37 6.01
C THR A 33 11.05 2.58 7.29
N GLU A 34 11.31 3.19 8.44
CA GLU A 34 11.16 2.54 9.75
C GLU A 34 9.71 2.19 10.07
N LEU A 35 8.78 3.09 9.77
CA LEU A 35 7.34 2.82 9.91
C LEU A 35 6.89 1.65 9.03
N ARG A 36 7.34 1.61 7.79
CA ARG A 36 7.08 0.47 6.90
C ARG A 36 7.60 -0.83 7.49
N ARG A 37 8.79 -0.83 8.05
CA ARG A 37 9.41 -2.01 8.66
C ARG A 37 8.58 -2.56 9.83
N VAL A 38 7.99 -1.70 10.65
CA VAL A 38 7.08 -2.08 11.74
C VAL A 38 5.78 -2.66 11.19
N VAL A 39 5.21 -2.04 10.18
CA VAL A 39 3.99 -2.51 9.50
C VAL A 39 4.27 -3.82 8.74
N TYR A 40 5.46 -3.98 8.14
CA TYR A 40 5.84 -5.18 7.38
C TYR A 40 5.99 -6.45 8.21
N ARG A 41 6.19 -6.36 9.51
CA ARG A 41 6.12 -7.54 10.38
C ARG A 41 4.74 -8.20 10.34
N LEU A 42 3.71 -7.43 10.00
CA LEU A 42 2.33 -7.87 9.83
C LEU A 42 1.94 -8.02 8.35
N TRP A 43 2.89 -7.75 7.44
CA TRP A 43 2.65 -7.70 6.00
C TRP A 43 2.80 -9.08 5.39
N PRO A 44 1.81 -9.57 4.63
CA PRO A 44 1.93 -10.84 3.93
C PRO A 44 3.10 -10.83 2.95
N LEU A 45 3.88 -11.89 2.94
CA LEU A 45 5.04 -12.04 2.05
C LEU A 45 4.66 -11.87 0.57
N GLU A 46 3.54 -12.41 0.16
CA GLU A 46 3.05 -12.31 -1.21
C GLU A 46 2.76 -10.86 -1.61
N LEU A 47 2.22 -10.07 -0.69
CA LEU A 47 1.96 -8.65 -0.92
C LEU A 47 3.25 -7.86 -1.10
N GLU A 48 4.28 -8.19 -0.33
CA GLU A 48 5.60 -7.57 -0.44
C GLU A 48 6.29 -7.94 -1.76
N GLN A 49 6.27 -9.21 -2.14
CA GLN A 49 7.00 -9.71 -3.31
C GLN A 49 6.30 -9.42 -4.64
N ARG A 50 4.98 -9.43 -4.67
CA ARG A 50 4.18 -9.37 -5.91
C ARG A 50 3.38 -8.09 -6.07
N GLY A 51 3.36 -7.23 -5.05
CA GLY A 51 2.45 -6.10 -4.98
C GLY A 51 1.00 -6.54 -4.77
N LEU A 52 0.10 -5.58 -4.60
CA LEU A 52 -1.30 -5.85 -4.27
C LEU A 52 -2.00 -6.71 -5.34
N TRP A 53 -1.97 -6.28 -6.58
CA TRP A 53 -2.72 -6.96 -7.66
C TRP A 53 -2.16 -8.33 -7.98
N GLY A 54 -0.83 -8.47 -7.96
CA GLY A 54 -0.16 -9.75 -8.11
C GLY A 54 -0.49 -10.72 -6.98
N ALA A 55 -0.52 -10.23 -5.75
CA ALA A 55 -0.88 -11.03 -4.57
C ALA A 55 -2.34 -11.49 -4.60
N ILE A 56 -3.26 -10.60 -4.96
CA ILE A 56 -4.69 -10.93 -5.13
C ILE A 56 -4.88 -11.96 -6.25
N ALA A 57 -4.24 -11.77 -7.40
CA ALA A 57 -4.31 -12.69 -8.52
C ALA A 57 -3.80 -14.09 -8.15
N THR A 58 -2.70 -14.18 -7.44
CA THR A 58 -2.14 -15.45 -6.96
C THR A 58 -3.10 -16.13 -5.97
N ARG A 59 -3.67 -15.38 -5.06
CA ARG A 59 -4.62 -15.93 -4.07
C ARG A 59 -5.90 -16.42 -4.74
N ALA A 60 -6.44 -15.67 -5.70
CA ALA A 60 -7.62 -16.06 -6.47
C ALA A 60 -7.36 -17.34 -7.28
N ALA A 61 -6.19 -17.43 -7.93
CA ALA A 61 -5.80 -18.61 -8.70
C ALA A 61 -5.73 -19.88 -7.84
N ARG A 62 -5.24 -19.78 -6.62
CA ARG A 62 -5.21 -20.91 -5.68
C ARG A 62 -6.59 -21.44 -5.32
N SER A 63 -7.57 -20.58 -5.26
CA SER A 63 -8.97 -20.94 -5.00
C SER A 63 -9.75 -21.30 -6.26
N GLY A 64 -9.15 -21.16 -7.44
CA GLY A 64 -9.86 -21.32 -8.72
C GLY A 64 -10.93 -20.25 -8.93
N ALA A 65 -10.78 -19.09 -8.33
CA ALA A 65 -11.74 -17.99 -8.41
C ALA A 65 -11.51 -17.11 -9.64
N ASP A 66 -12.60 -16.60 -10.18
CA ASP A 66 -12.53 -15.56 -11.22
C ASP A 66 -12.25 -14.20 -10.58
N LEU A 67 -11.31 -13.47 -11.13
CA LEU A 67 -10.91 -12.17 -10.63
C LEU A 67 -11.15 -11.08 -11.67
N VAL A 68 -11.81 -10.01 -11.23
CA VAL A 68 -11.97 -8.78 -12.01
C VAL A 68 -11.29 -7.64 -11.25
N CYS A 69 -10.23 -7.11 -11.83
CA CYS A 69 -9.47 -5.98 -11.29
C CYS A 69 -9.66 -4.73 -12.13
N PRO A 70 -9.40 -3.53 -11.57
CA PRO A 70 -9.38 -2.30 -12.36
C PRO A 70 -8.34 -2.35 -13.48
N ASP A 71 -8.67 -1.76 -14.63
CA ASP A 71 -7.76 -1.70 -15.79
C ASP A 71 -6.56 -0.77 -15.58
N THR A 72 -6.63 0.10 -14.58
CA THR A 72 -5.57 1.06 -14.28
C THR A 72 -4.89 0.74 -12.96
N THR A 73 -3.58 0.76 -12.95
CA THR A 73 -2.79 0.75 -11.72
C THR A 73 -3.08 2.03 -10.93
N VAL A 74 -3.70 1.87 -9.79
CA VAL A 74 -3.96 2.97 -8.87
C VAL A 74 -3.07 2.77 -7.65
N ASP A 75 -2.33 3.81 -7.29
CA ASP A 75 -1.55 3.80 -6.07
C ASP A 75 -2.48 3.95 -4.87
N LEU A 76 -2.50 2.93 -4.03
CA LEU A 76 -3.26 2.92 -2.79
C LEU A 76 -2.32 3.07 -1.60
N PRO A 77 -2.77 3.73 -0.52
CA PRO A 77 -2.01 3.74 0.73
C PRO A 77 -1.74 2.32 1.23
N PRO A 78 -0.58 2.04 1.84
CA PRO A 78 -0.23 0.70 2.31
C PRO A 78 -1.26 0.05 3.23
N ALA A 79 -1.89 0.83 4.10
CA ALA A 79 -2.94 0.32 4.99
C ALA A 79 -4.18 -0.15 4.20
N VAL A 80 -4.52 0.53 3.11
CA VAL A 80 -5.63 0.16 2.23
C VAL A 80 -5.28 -1.11 1.44
N GLU A 81 -4.06 -1.22 0.94
CA GLU A 81 -3.58 -2.43 0.26
C GLU A 81 -3.66 -3.66 1.16
N LEU A 82 -3.19 -3.54 2.40
CA LEU A 82 -3.24 -4.62 3.38
C LEU A 82 -4.69 -5.02 3.70
N ALA A 83 -5.56 -4.04 3.92
CA ALA A 83 -6.97 -4.28 4.20
C ALA A 83 -7.66 -5.00 3.03
N LEU A 84 -7.41 -4.53 1.81
CA LEU A 84 -7.98 -5.11 0.60
C LEU A 84 -7.52 -6.56 0.40
N TYR A 85 -6.23 -6.82 0.55
CA TYR A 85 -5.68 -8.15 0.45
C TYR A 85 -6.30 -9.11 1.49
N ARG A 86 -6.45 -8.65 2.73
CA ARG A 86 -7.07 -9.45 3.81
C ARG A 86 -8.55 -9.72 3.56
N ILE A 87 -9.30 -8.72 3.09
CA ILE A 87 -10.72 -8.88 2.75
C ILE A 87 -10.89 -9.93 1.66
N VAL A 88 -10.13 -9.82 0.59
CA VAL A 88 -10.18 -10.80 -0.52
C VAL A 88 -9.77 -12.18 -0.06
N SER A 89 -8.69 -12.30 0.70
CA SER A 89 -8.18 -13.58 1.22
C SER A 89 -9.21 -14.27 2.13
N GLU A 90 -9.83 -13.52 3.02
CA GLU A 90 -10.86 -14.03 3.93
C GLU A 90 -12.13 -14.44 3.18
N ALA A 91 -12.57 -13.63 2.22
CA ALA A 91 -13.72 -13.95 1.40
C ALA A 91 -13.51 -15.25 0.59
N LEU A 92 -12.33 -15.44 0.01
CA LEU A 92 -11.98 -16.66 -0.72
C LEU A 92 -11.88 -17.87 0.21
N THR A 93 -11.31 -17.71 1.39
CA THR A 93 -11.26 -18.77 2.39
C THR A 93 -12.67 -19.18 2.82
N ASN A 94 -13.55 -18.22 3.04
CA ASN A 94 -14.95 -18.48 3.38
C ASN A 94 -15.69 -19.19 2.25
N ALA A 95 -15.49 -18.78 1.01
CA ALA A 95 -16.09 -19.42 -0.15
C ALA A 95 -15.62 -20.88 -0.30
N ASP A 96 -14.34 -21.15 -0.14
CA ASP A 96 -13.79 -22.52 -0.19
C ASP A 96 -14.34 -23.40 0.92
N ARG A 97 -14.61 -22.84 2.09
CA ARG A 97 -15.15 -23.57 3.25
C ARG A 97 -16.65 -23.86 3.13
N HIS A 98 -17.43 -22.88 2.66
CA HIS A 98 -18.89 -22.95 2.68
C HIS A 98 -19.54 -23.37 1.35
N ALA A 99 -18.81 -23.24 0.25
CA ALA A 99 -19.28 -23.62 -1.08
C ALA A 99 -18.20 -24.39 -1.85
N PRO A 100 -17.71 -25.53 -1.32
CA PRO A 100 -16.66 -26.29 -1.98
C PRO A 100 -17.14 -26.79 -3.36
N GLY A 101 -16.29 -26.62 -4.36
CA GLY A 101 -16.59 -27.02 -5.74
C GLY A 101 -17.33 -25.97 -6.57
N GLU A 102 -17.75 -24.86 -5.98
CA GLU A 102 -18.30 -23.73 -6.71
C GLU A 102 -17.21 -22.71 -7.06
N THR A 103 -17.34 -22.07 -8.22
CA THR A 103 -16.40 -21.02 -8.64
C THR A 103 -16.81 -19.69 -8.02
N ALA A 104 -15.95 -19.16 -7.14
CA ALA A 104 -16.14 -17.84 -6.60
C ALA A 104 -15.73 -16.78 -7.62
N ARG A 105 -16.34 -15.62 -7.54
CA ARG A 105 -15.96 -14.44 -8.32
C ARG A 105 -15.64 -13.29 -7.40
N VAL A 106 -14.48 -12.69 -7.60
CA VAL A 106 -14.04 -11.51 -6.88
C VAL A 106 -13.93 -10.35 -7.86
N ALA A 107 -14.62 -9.27 -7.56
CA ALA A 107 -14.52 -8.04 -8.32
C ALA A 107 -14.02 -6.92 -7.40
N VAL A 108 -13.00 -6.21 -7.83
CA VAL A 108 -12.45 -5.06 -7.11
C VAL A 108 -12.63 -3.82 -7.96
N ASP A 109 -13.26 -2.82 -7.39
CA ASP A 109 -13.43 -1.52 -8.00
C ASP A 109 -12.79 -0.44 -7.13
N VAL A 110 -12.07 0.48 -7.77
CA VAL A 110 -11.38 1.57 -7.09
C VAL A 110 -11.97 2.90 -7.56
N GLY A 111 -12.70 3.54 -6.67
CA GLY A 111 -13.21 4.90 -6.86
C GLY A 111 -12.27 5.96 -6.29
N ARG A 112 -12.64 7.23 -6.43
CA ARG A 112 -11.84 8.36 -5.93
C ARG A 112 -11.69 8.38 -4.41
N GLN A 113 -12.69 7.88 -3.69
CA GLN A 113 -12.77 7.93 -2.23
C GLN A 113 -13.07 6.56 -1.60
N ALA A 114 -13.27 5.53 -2.39
CA ALA A 114 -13.65 4.21 -1.90
C ALA A 114 -13.12 3.10 -2.80
N VAL A 115 -12.81 1.97 -2.17
CA VAL A 115 -12.53 0.70 -2.82
C VAL A 115 -13.66 -0.25 -2.48
N THR A 116 -14.22 -0.92 -3.49
CA THR A 116 -15.30 -1.89 -3.32
C THR A 116 -14.84 -3.28 -3.74
N VAL A 117 -15.18 -4.26 -2.94
CA VAL A 117 -14.87 -5.67 -3.18
C VAL A 117 -16.14 -6.48 -3.33
#